data_ab599d131e209e6ad41bb27b606dfc2d
#
_entry.id   ab599d131e209e6ad41bb27b606dfc2d
#
_cell.length_a   1.000
_cell.length_b   1.000
_cell.length_c   1.000
_cell.angle_alpha   90.00
_cell.angle_beta   90.00
_cell.angle_gamma   90.00
#
_symmetry.space_group_name_H-M   'P 1'
#
loop_
_entity.id
_entity.type
_entity.pdbx_description
1 polymer ?
#
loop_
_entity_poly.entity_id
_entity_poly.type
_entity_poly.pdbx_seq_one_letter_code
_entity_poly.pdbx_strand_id
1 'polypeptide(L)'
;MKIADIIDKNADTLALIETLDNGKPIRETKAVDIPAAADHFRYFAGVVRSEDGRASTLDDHTLSLVIHEPIGVVGQIIRGTSPSS
;
A
#
# COMPACT_ATOMS: atom_id res chain seq x y z
N MET A 1 1.10 8.80 3.59
CA MET A 1 0.23 9.44 4.59
C MET A 1 -0.96 10.18 3.99
N LYS A 2 -0.76 11.01 2.99
CA LYS A 2 -1.88 11.71 2.35
C LYS A 2 -2.92 10.76 1.75
N ILE A 3 -2.49 9.68 1.09
CA ILE A 3 -3.40 8.71 0.50
C ILE A 3 -4.25 8.04 1.59
N ALA A 4 -3.63 7.65 2.69
CA ALA A 4 -4.34 7.03 3.79
C ALA A 4 -5.36 8.00 4.42
N ASP A 5 -4.98 9.26 4.58
CA ASP A 5 -5.87 10.28 5.13
C ASP A 5 -7.06 10.56 4.21
N ILE A 6 -6.83 10.58 2.90
CA ILE A 6 -7.90 10.75 1.91
C ILE A 6 -8.85 9.56 1.93
N ILE A 7 -8.34 8.35 2.07
CA ILE A 7 -9.16 7.13 2.20
C ILE A 7 -10.03 7.21 3.45
N ASP A 8 -9.45 7.58 4.58
CA ASP A 8 -10.21 7.72 5.82
C ASP A 8 -11.30 8.79 5.71
N LYS A 9 -10.96 9.93 5.12
CA LYS A 9 -11.90 11.04 4.95
C LYS A 9 -13.10 10.67 4.08
N ASN A 10 -12.89 9.82 3.09
CA ASN A 10 -13.93 9.41 2.15
C ASN A 10 -14.39 7.96 2.38
N ALA A 11 -14.16 7.42 3.56
CA ALA A 11 -14.41 6.01 3.87
C ALA A 11 -15.84 5.57 3.56
N ASP A 12 -16.83 6.39 3.93
CA ASP A 12 -18.24 6.04 3.68
C ASP A 12 -18.55 5.93 2.18
N THR A 13 -18.06 6.89 1.40
CA THR A 13 -18.26 6.90 -0.06
C THR A 13 -17.54 5.73 -0.71
N LEU A 14 -16.30 5.46 -0.32
CA LEU A 14 -15.51 4.36 -0.86
C LEU A 14 -16.15 3.00 -0.52
N ALA A 15 -16.64 2.85 0.70
CA ALA A 15 -17.32 1.63 1.11
C ALA A 15 -18.59 1.39 0.29
N LEU A 16 -19.36 2.43 0.01
CA LEU A 16 -20.55 2.33 -0.81
C LEU A 16 -20.21 1.93 -2.24
N ILE A 17 -19.18 2.53 -2.83
CA ILE A 17 -18.72 2.20 -4.18
C ILE A 17 -18.27 0.74 -4.24
N GLU A 18 -17.50 0.28 -3.28
CA GLU A 18 -17.03 -1.10 -3.20
C GLU A 18 -18.21 -2.07 -3.10
N THR A 19 -19.17 -1.76 -2.27
CA THR A 19 -20.38 -2.58 -2.13
C THR A 19 -21.18 -2.66 -3.41
N LEU A 20 -21.33 -1.55 -4.13
CA LEU A 20 -22.05 -1.52 -5.40
C LEU A 20 -21.33 -2.29 -6.49
N ASP A 21 -20.00 -2.28 -6.48
CA ASP A 21 -19.19 -2.92 -7.50
C ASP A 21 -19.15 -4.44 -7.35
N ASN A 22 -18.96 -4.96 -6.15
CA ASN A 22 -18.78 -6.40 -5.95
C ASN A 22 -19.87 -7.10 -5.15
N GLY A 23 -20.87 -6.36 -4.67
CA GLY A 23 -21.99 -6.95 -3.93
C GLY A 23 -21.70 -7.31 -2.48
N LYS A 24 -20.55 -6.94 -1.97
CA LYS A 24 -20.19 -7.20 -0.58
C LYS A 24 -21.03 -6.35 0.37
N PRO A 25 -21.48 -6.87 1.52
CA PRO A 25 -22.25 -6.06 2.46
C PRO A 25 -21.50 -4.80 2.90
N ILE A 26 -22.19 -3.67 2.94
CA ILE A 26 -21.58 -2.39 3.32
C ILE A 26 -21.00 -2.42 4.74
N ARG A 27 -21.61 -3.24 5.59
CA ARG A 27 -21.10 -3.45 6.96
C ARG A 27 -19.65 -3.92 6.95
N GLU A 28 -19.30 -4.83 6.06
CA GLU A 28 -17.95 -5.37 5.95
C GLU A 28 -17.01 -4.40 5.24
N THR A 29 -17.42 -3.79 4.14
CA THR A 29 -16.58 -2.82 3.42
C THR A 29 -16.24 -1.63 4.30
N LYS A 30 -17.20 -1.16 5.08
CA LYS A 30 -17.01 -0.02 5.97
C LYS A 30 -16.20 -0.37 7.21
N ALA A 31 -16.38 -1.57 7.76
CA ALA A 31 -15.73 -1.98 9.01
C ALA A 31 -14.32 -2.54 8.79
N VAL A 32 -14.07 -3.20 7.67
CA VAL A 32 -12.84 -3.95 7.44
C VAL A 32 -12.07 -3.48 6.22
N ASP A 33 -12.70 -3.50 5.04
CA ASP A 33 -11.98 -3.32 3.77
C ASP A 33 -11.36 -1.93 3.64
N ILE A 34 -12.12 -0.88 3.88
CA ILE A 34 -11.63 0.49 3.71
C ILE A 34 -10.64 0.88 4.81
N PRO A 35 -10.89 0.61 6.10
CA PRO A 35 -9.89 0.85 7.13
C PRO A 35 -8.60 0.05 6.91
N ALA A 36 -8.69 -1.19 6.44
CA ALA A 36 -7.53 -2.01 6.15
C ALA A 36 -6.70 -1.41 5.01
N ALA A 37 -7.35 -0.89 3.96
CA ALA A 37 -6.66 -0.24 2.86
C ALA A 37 -5.88 0.99 3.34
N ALA A 38 -6.51 1.84 4.15
CA ALA A 38 -5.85 3.02 4.71
C ALA A 38 -4.67 2.62 5.60
N ASP A 39 -4.84 1.60 6.41
CA ASP A 39 -3.80 1.10 7.31
C ASP A 39 -2.60 0.55 6.55
N HIS A 40 -2.82 -0.18 5.47
CA HIS A 40 -1.75 -0.68 4.61
C HIS A 40 -0.94 0.46 3.99
N PHE A 41 -1.58 1.52 3.51
CA PHE A 41 -0.86 2.68 2.99
C PHE A 41 0.01 3.32 4.06
N ARG A 42 -0.49 3.44 5.29
CA ARG A 42 0.29 3.98 6.41
C ARG A 42 1.47 3.09 6.76
N TYR A 43 1.25 1.78 6.80
CA TYR A 43 2.30 0.83 7.12
C TYR A 43 3.46 0.92 6.12
N PHE A 44 3.17 0.83 4.83
CA PHE A 44 4.22 0.87 3.82
C PHE A 44 4.87 2.24 3.67
N ALA A 45 4.15 3.32 3.95
CA ALA A 45 4.76 4.64 4.02
C ALA A 45 5.80 4.72 5.15
N GLY A 46 5.54 4.04 6.26
CA GLY A 46 6.51 3.93 7.36
C GLY A 46 7.70 3.05 7.03
N VAL A 47 7.47 1.95 6.31
CA VAL A 47 8.52 0.99 5.94
C VAL A 47 9.57 1.63 5.02
N VAL A 48 9.19 2.59 4.19
CA VAL A 48 10.15 3.29 3.31
C VAL A 48 11.31 3.89 4.09
N ARG A 49 11.09 4.33 5.32
CA ARG A 49 12.14 4.91 6.16
C ARG A 49 13.16 3.89 6.64
N SER A 50 12.81 2.62 6.67
CA SER A 50 13.68 1.54 7.11
C SER A 50 14.29 0.76 5.94
N GLU A 51 14.01 1.18 4.72
CA GLU A 51 14.55 0.52 3.53
C GLU A 51 16.02 0.86 3.36
N ASP A 52 16.86 -0.17 3.43
CA ASP A 52 18.29 -0.02 3.34
C ASP A 52 18.82 -0.49 2.00
N GLY A 53 19.84 0.20 1.53
CA GLY A 53 20.65 -0.29 0.43
C GLY A 53 21.77 -1.19 0.94
N ARG A 54 22.67 -1.51 0.05
CA ARG A 54 23.83 -2.34 0.37
C ARG A 54 25.09 -1.69 -0.18
N ALA A 55 26.18 -1.84 0.54
CA ALA A 55 27.50 -1.41 0.10
C ALA A 55 28.50 -2.53 0.35
N SER A 56 29.36 -2.78 -0.62
CA SER A 56 30.34 -3.85 -0.52
C SER A 56 31.62 -3.43 -1.25
N THR A 57 32.76 -3.68 -0.62
CA THR A 57 34.06 -3.42 -1.23
C THR A 57 34.50 -4.65 -2.00
N LEU A 58 34.64 -4.51 -3.32
CA LEU A 58 35.09 -5.62 -4.18
C LEU A 58 36.61 -5.75 -4.16
N ASP A 59 37.30 -4.61 -4.15
CA ASP A 59 38.74 -4.52 -4.01
C ASP A 59 39.11 -3.15 -3.46
N ASP A 60 40.41 -2.83 -3.39
CA ASP A 60 40.88 -1.55 -2.82
C ASP A 60 40.41 -0.32 -3.59
N HIS A 61 39.96 -0.50 -4.84
CA HIS A 61 39.57 0.60 -5.73
C HIS A 61 38.12 0.53 -6.18
N THR A 62 37.39 -0.54 -5.83
CA THR A 62 36.05 -0.75 -6.32
C THR A 62 35.06 -0.89 -5.18
N LEU A 63 34.07 -0.03 -5.17
CA LEU A 63 32.96 -0.05 -4.22
C LEU A 63 31.66 -0.37 -4.96
N SER A 64 30.96 -1.40 -4.52
CA SER A 64 29.66 -1.76 -5.07
C SER A 64 28.56 -1.23 -4.16
N LEU A 65 27.64 -0.49 -4.74
CA LEU A 65 26.48 0.06 -4.02
C LEU A 65 25.18 -0.50 -4.60
N VAL A 66 24.30 -0.89 -3.70
CA VAL A 66 22.92 -1.23 -4.04
C VAL A 66 22.03 -0.16 -3.44
N ILE A 67 21.42 0.65 -4.30
CA ILE A 67 20.59 1.79 -3.89
C ILE A 67 19.16 1.54 -4.39
N HIS A 68 18.19 1.69 -3.47
CA HIS A 68 16.78 1.60 -3.82
C HIS A 68 16.27 2.97 -4.26
N GLU A 69 15.71 3.03 -5.45
CA GLU A 69 15.16 4.25 -6.02
C GLU A 69 13.70 4.08 -6.39
N PRO A 70 12.91 5.17 -6.34
CA PRO A 70 11.52 5.10 -6.78
C PRO A 70 11.43 4.74 -8.26
N ILE A 71 10.57 3.79 -8.60
CA ILE A 71 10.22 3.47 -9.98
C ILE A 71 9.28 4.51 -10.56
N GLY A 72 8.46 5.11 -9.69
CA GLY A 72 7.40 6.04 -10.07
C GLY A 72 6.07 5.59 -9.49
N VAL A 73 5.00 6.06 -10.07
CA VAL A 73 3.65 5.71 -9.67
C VAL A 73 3.19 4.49 -10.47
N VAL A 74 2.73 3.46 -9.78
CA VAL A 74 2.29 2.22 -10.41
C VAL A 74 0.83 1.96 -10.07
N GLY A 75 0.03 1.70 -11.10
CA GLY A 75 -1.33 1.21 -10.92
C GLY A 75 -1.32 -0.31 -10.85
N GLN A 76 -2.06 -0.85 -9.91
CA GLN A 76 -2.10 -2.29 -9.70
C GLN A 76 -3.54 -2.77 -9.66
N ILE A 77 -3.87 -3.69 -10.54
CA ILE A 77 -5.19 -4.30 -10.59
C ILE A 77 -5.04 -5.76 -10.19
N ILE A 78 -5.53 -6.08 -9.01
CA ILE A 78 -5.44 -7.42 -8.46
C ILE A 78 -6.84 -8.03 -8.48
N ARG A 79 -6.95 -9.21 -9.05
CA ARG A 79 -8.24 -9.93 -8.97
C ARG A 79 -8.56 -10.25 -7.52
N GLY A 80 -9.84 -10.16 -7.17
CA GLY A 80 -10.27 -10.44 -5.82
C GLY A 80 -10.15 -11.92 -5.49
N THR A 81 -9.09 -12.26 -4.79
CA THR A 81 -9.06 -13.45 -3.97
C THR A 81 -9.20 -12.90 -2.57
N SER A 82 -10.40 -12.54 -2.21
CA SER A 82 -10.60 -11.89 -0.94
C SER A 82 -10.05 -12.75 0.20
N PRO A 83 -9.15 -12.22 1.00
CA PRO A 83 -8.69 -12.93 2.19
C PRO A 83 -9.77 -13.01 3.25
N SER A 84 -10.82 -12.27 3.12
CA SER A 84 -12.01 -12.47 3.92
C SER A 84 -12.82 -13.65 3.39
N SER A 85 -12.41 -14.19 2.29
CA SER A 85 -12.85 -15.48 1.81
C SER A 85 -11.93 -16.52 2.40
#